data_7ccd55cd1cc92b2f912ef61044d4c0ec
#
_entry.id   7ccd55cd1cc92b2f912ef61044d4c0ec
#
_cell.length_a   1.000
_cell.length_b   1.000
_cell.length_c   1.000
_cell.angle_alpha   90.00
_cell.angle_beta   90.00
_cell.angle_gamma   90.00
#
_symmetry.space_group_name_H-M   'P 1'
#
loop_
_entity.id
_entity.type
_entity.pdbx_description
1 polymer ?
#
loop_
_entity_poly.entity_id
_entity_poly.type
_entity_poly.pdbx_seq_one_letter_code
_entity_poly.pdbx_strand_id
1 'polypeptide(L)'
;HYGMNWAEVSSRCKLLIMPVANLLDGEDQSWLYHLLKFTNGVGVPCILMGVGAQSSMQNEIPQIPSDLIKFFDEFTKAGNHVTVRGEFTANVLEHYGVTKNIHITGCQSLFLNGHTKLGEIIQKKIQNLPSELIYFSQFLSEPNLNEVFNKLSAESKYVLVNGCDSLMADIKQNKIGKLKGVNYPEDILSKSKIFVSPQEQCNFLKTSGDFYVVTPRIHGVMISIMAELPVVCIVHDSRVRELCETHKIPYCNIKSVCNSPTHSLFNAKQFGSDFDQNRKKLANVYFDLFKKVGVTPSAKLFG
;
A
#
# COMPACT_ATOMS: atom_id res chain seq x y z
N HIS A 1 12.40 -0.75 -24.26
CA HIS A 1 12.35 0.51 -25.03
C HIS A 1 10.94 0.68 -25.60
N TYR A 2 10.08 1.33 -24.85
CA TYR A 2 8.79 1.78 -25.38
C TYR A 2 9.08 3.07 -26.16
N GLY A 3 9.34 3.05 -27.43
CA GLY A 3 9.73 4.15 -28.32
C GLY A 3 9.02 5.50 -28.14
N MET A 4 8.95 5.99 -26.90
CA MET A 4 8.38 7.30 -26.60
C MET A 4 9.32 8.39 -27.05
N ASN A 5 8.83 9.25 -27.90
CA ASN A 5 9.51 10.46 -28.31
C ASN A 5 9.36 11.52 -27.21
N TRP A 6 10.47 11.96 -26.63
CA TRP A 6 10.52 12.95 -25.57
C TRP A 6 9.86 14.27 -25.92
N ALA A 7 10.03 14.73 -27.15
CA ALA A 7 9.38 15.94 -27.66
C ALA A 7 7.85 15.79 -27.68
N GLU A 8 7.35 14.59 -27.97
CA GLU A 8 5.91 14.31 -27.94
C GLU A 8 5.38 14.30 -26.49
N VAL A 9 6.09 13.70 -25.55
CA VAL A 9 5.69 13.72 -24.13
C VAL A 9 5.66 15.16 -23.60
N SER A 10 6.71 15.96 -23.84
CA SER A 10 6.79 17.35 -23.35
C SER A 10 5.72 18.25 -23.98
N SER A 11 5.33 18.01 -25.24
CA SER A 11 4.29 18.80 -25.90
C SER A 11 2.86 18.47 -25.44
N ARG A 12 2.63 17.27 -24.92
CA ARG A 12 1.30 16.76 -24.57
C ARG A 12 1.05 16.66 -23.06
N CYS A 13 2.12 16.55 -22.25
CA CYS A 13 2.03 16.35 -20.80
C CYS A 13 2.42 17.62 -20.05
N LYS A 14 1.63 18.00 -19.05
CA LYS A 14 1.94 19.10 -18.12
C LYS A 14 2.64 18.62 -16.85
N LEU A 15 2.55 17.33 -16.57
CA LEU A 15 3.08 16.69 -15.38
C LEU A 15 3.33 15.22 -15.67
N LEU A 16 4.46 14.71 -15.21
CA LEU A 16 4.76 13.28 -15.17
C LEU A 16 4.55 12.76 -13.75
N ILE A 17 3.68 11.75 -13.58
CA ILE A 17 3.47 11.07 -12.31
C ILE A 17 4.01 9.66 -12.43
N MET A 18 4.91 9.28 -11.53
CA MET A 18 5.47 7.94 -11.49
C MET A 18 5.15 7.28 -10.15
N PRO A 19 4.19 6.36 -10.13
CA PRO A 19 3.95 5.55 -8.94
C PRO A 19 5.13 4.60 -8.72
N VAL A 20 5.77 4.74 -7.59
CA VAL A 20 6.90 3.92 -7.15
C VAL A 20 6.64 3.45 -5.73
N ALA A 21 7.14 2.25 -5.40
CA ALA A 21 6.84 1.68 -4.10
C ALA A 21 8.09 1.54 -3.22
N ASN A 22 8.90 0.55 -3.43
CA ASN A 22 10.03 0.20 -2.57
C ASN A 22 11.33 0.59 -3.27
N LEU A 23 11.73 1.84 -3.16
CA LEU A 23 12.97 2.31 -3.77
C LEU A 23 14.14 2.38 -2.78
N LEU A 24 13.85 2.51 -1.48
CA LEU A 24 14.87 2.66 -0.45
C LEU A 24 14.99 1.36 0.34
N ASP A 25 15.40 0.29 -0.34
CA ASP A 25 15.52 -1.08 0.21
C ASP A 25 16.95 -1.66 0.12
N GLY A 26 17.90 -0.88 -0.39
CA GLY A 26 19.30 -1.30 -0.55
C GLY A 26 19.59 -2.07 -1.83
N GLU A 27 18.59 -2.33 -2.68
CA GLU A 27 18.78 -3.00 -3.96
C GLU A 27 19.26 -2.03 -5.07
N ASP A 28 19.83 -2.60 -6.15
CA ASP A 28 20.24 -1.83 -7.32
C ASP A 28 19.03 -1.27 -8.07
N GLN A 29 18.96 0.05 -8.12
CA GLN A 29 17.91 0.81 -8.79
C GLN A 29 18.48 1.60 -9.98
N SER A 30 19.45 1.05 -10.70
CA SER A 30 20.16 1.74 -11.82
C SER A 30 19.24 2.29 -12.91
N TRP A 31 18.05 1.71 -13.10
CA TRP A 31 17.03 2.20 -14.02
C TRP A 31 16.56 3.63 -13.71
N LEU A 32 16.69 4.09 -12.47
CA LEU A 32 16.34 5.46 -12.06
C LEU A 32 17.22 6.53 -12.71
N TYR A 33 18.47 6.19 -13.08
CA TYR A 33 19.30 7.11 -13.85
C TYR A 33 18.75 7.41 -15.23
N HIS A 34 18.16 6.41 -15.88
CA HIS A 34 17.47 6.60 -17.14
C HIS A 34 16.24 7.48 -16.95
N LEU A 35 15.57 7.36 -15.79
CA LEU A 35 14.45 8.21 -15.44
C LEU A 35 14.89 9.66 -15.21
N LEU A 36 16.00 9.91 -14.51
CA LEU A 36 16.51 11.27 -14.27
C LEU A 36 16.88 11.95 -15.60
N LYS A 37 17.59 11.26 -16.48
CA LYS A 37 17.87 11.76 -17.84
C LYS A 37 16.59 12.09 -18.60
N PHE A 38 15.59 11.24 -18.41
CA PHE A 38 14.28 11.42 -19.00
C PHE A 38 13.60 12.67 -18.47
N THR A 39 13.43 12.81 -17.16
CA THR A 39 12.73 13.95 -16.56
C THR A 39 13.43 15.27 -16.87
N ASN A 40 14.76 15.29 -16.87
CA ASN A 40 15.56 16.45 -17.25
C ASN A 40 15.43 16.80 -18.74
N GLY A 41 15.27 15.80 -19.61
CA GLY A 41 15.11 16.00 -21.07
C GLY A 41 13.69 16.42 -21.48
N VAL A 42 12.67 16.06 -20.69
CA VAL A 42 11.26 16.35 -21.03
C VAL A 42 10.86 17.79 -20.66
N GLY A 43 11.53 18.41 -19.68
CA GLY A 43 11.23 19.78 -19.26
C GLY A 43 9.86 20.00 -18.64
N VAL A 44 9.17 18.92 -18.19
CA VAL A 44 7.92 18.99 -17.42
C VAL A 44 8.16 18.55 -15.98
N PRO A 45 7.43 19.11 -15.01
CA PRO A 45 7.51 18.67 -13.62
C PRO A 45 7.25 17.18 -13.48
N CYS A 46 7.97 16.53 -12.54
CA CYS A 46 7.79 15.12 -12.23
C CYS A 46 7.51 14.92 -10.75
N ILE A 47 6.62 13.97 -10.43
CA ILE A 47 6.34 13.53 -9.07
C ILE A 47 6.61 12.03 -8.98
N LEU A 48 7.56 11.63 -8.13
CA LEU A 48 7.67 10.25 -7.67
C LEU A 48 6.66 10.03 -6.54
N MET A 49 5.75 9.09 -6.73
CA MET A 49 4.60 8.93 -5.84
C MET A 49 4.65 7.63 -5.04
N GLY A 50 4.67 7.76 -3.70
CA GLY A 50 4.56 6.63 -2.79
C GLY A 50 5.89 5.92 -2.49
N VAL A 51 7.03 6.64 -2.54
CA VAL A 51 8.36 6.11 -2.16
C VAL A 51 8.32 5.59 -0.73
N GLY A 52 8.89 4.40 -0.51
CA GLY A 52 9.00 3.76 0.79
C GLY A 52 10.41 3.25 1.06
N ALA A 53 10.86 3.37 2.32
CA ALA A 53 12.06 2.75 2.84
C ALA A 53 11.73 1.42 3.52
N GLN A 54 12.64 0.46 3.43
CA GLN A 54 12.49 -0.85 4.05
C GLN A 54 13.64 -1.14 4.99
N SER A 55 13.29 -1.50 6.22
CA SER A 55 14.22 -1.99 7.23
C SER A 55 13.52 -3.07 8.06
N SER A 56 14.29 -3.91 8.75
CA SER A 56 13.75 -4.90 9.68
C SER A 56 13.03 -4.25 10.85
N MET A 57 13.51 -3.08 11.29
CA MET A 57 12.91 -2.26 12.34
C MET A 57 12.88 -0.79 11.91
N GLN A 58 11.82 -0.05 12.29
CA GLN A 58 11.65 1.36 11.91
C GLN A 58 12.69 2.34 12.48
N ASN A 59 13.45 1.95 13.47
CA ASN A 59 14.52 2.76 14.07
C ASN A 59 15.92 2.48 13.47
N GLU A 60 16.02 1.57 12.53
CA GLU A 60 17.25 1.28 11.79
C GLU A 60 17.20 1.96 10.43
N ILE A 61 18.13 2.89 10.20
CA ILE A 61 18.29 3.52 8.88
C ILE A 61 18.91 2.48 7.93
N PRO A 62 18.21 2.10 6.84
CA PRO A 62 18.76 1.16 5.87
C PRO A 62 19.97 1.77 5.14
N GLN A 63 20.92 0.93 4.75
CA GLN A 63 22.00 1.36 3.87
C GLN A 63 21.44 1.56 2.46
N ILE A 64 21.53 2.78 1.97
CA ILE A 64 21.06 3.14 0.64
C ILE A 64 22.25 3.36 -0.29
N PRO A 65 22.27 2.80 -1.51
CA PRO A 65 23.32 3.02 -2.48
C PRO A 65 23.54 4.53 -2.73
N SER A 66 24.80 4.97 -2.74
CA SER A 66 25.16 6.38 -2.92
C SER A 66 24.58 6.99 -4.20
N ASP A 67 24.50 6.19 -5.24
CA ASP A 67 23.94 6.58 -6.52
C ASP A 67 22.45 6.86 -6.43
N LEU A 68 21.73 6.09 -5.65
CA LEU A 68 20.29 6.31 -5.43
C LEU A 68 20.05 7.60 -4.63
N ILE A 69 20.89 7.87 -3.62
CA ILE A 69 20.82 9.14 -2.88
C ILE A 69 21.14 10.32 -3.78
N LYS A 70 22.17 10.21 -4.61
CA LYS A 70 22.51 11.23 -5.60
C LYS A 70 21.35 11.48 -6.58
N PHE A 71 20.67 10.41 -7.02
CA PHE A 71 19.48 10.54 -7.84
C PHE A 71 18.40 11.39 -7.14
N PHE A 72 18.03 11.09 -5.90
CA PHE A 72 17.01 11.85 -5.18
C PHE A 72 17.40 13.30 -4.96
N ASP A 73 18.67 13.55 -4.63
CA ASP A 73 19.19 14.91 -4.44
C ASP A 73 19.11 15.72 -5.73
N GLU A 74 19.60 15.20 -6.85
CA GLU A 74 19.54 15.85 -8.17
C GLU A 74 18.09 16.02 -8.65
N PHE A 75 17.25 15.01 -8.45
CA PHE A 75 15.85 15.02 -8.84
C PHE A 75 15.07 16.13 -8.13
N THR A 76 15.25 16.25 -6.82
CA THR A 76 14.55 17.27 -6.01
C THR A 76 15.14 18.68 -6.21
N LYS A 77 16.45 18.81 -6.44
CA LYS A 77 17.11 20.08 -6.79
C LYS A 77 16.65 20.61 -8.16
N ALA A 78 16.30 19.73 -9.08
CA ALA A 78 15.73 20.10 -10.38
C ALA A 78 14.26 20.60 -10.29
N GLY A 79 13.69 20.71 -9.08
CA GLY A 79 12.32 21.18 -8.86
C GLY A 79 11.25 20.10 -8.93
N ASN A 80 11.65 18.84 -9.05
CA ASN A 80 10.74 17.70 -8.98
C ASN A 80 10.36 17.36 -7.54
N HIS A 81 9.29 16.61 -7.36
CA HIS A 81 8.74 16.29 -6.05
C HIS A 81 8.71 14.80 -5.77
N VAL A 82 8.86 14.43 -4.49
CA VAL A 82 8.80 13.06 -4.00
C VAL A 82 7.72 13.00 -2.93
N THR A 83 6.75 12.09 -3.08
CA THR A 83 5.85 11.76 -1.99
C THR A 83 6.30 10.46 -1.34
N VAL A 84 6.28 10.43 -0.02
CA VAL A 84 6.73 9.30 0.78
C VAL A 84 5.62 8.70 1.61
N ARG A 85 5.80 7.43 1.98
CA ARG A 85 4.80 6.65 2.70
C ARG A 85 4.57 7.12 4.13
N GLY A 86 5.57 7.75 4.75
CA GLY A 86 5.43 8.28 6.10
C GLY A 86 6.70 8.92 6.63
N GLU A 87 6.71 9.16 7.93
CA GLU A 87 7.81 9.80 8.66
C GLU A 87 9.12 8.99 8.58
N PHE A 88 9.04 7.66 8.66
CA PHE A 88 10.23 6.82 8.60
C PHE A 88 10.99 7.02 7.29
N THR A 89 10.29 6.95 6.16
CA THR A 89 10.89 7.17 4.83
C THR A 89 11.43 8.61 4.69
N ALA A 90 10.71 9.61 5.19
CA ALA A 90 11.19 11.00 5.20
C ALA A 90 12.50 11.13 5.99
N ASN A 91 12.57 10.55 7.18
CA ASN A 91 13.76 10.56 8.03
C ASN A 91 14.95 9.83 7.40
N VAL A 92 14.70 8.73 6.67
CA VAL A 92 15.74 8.05 5.89
C VAL A 92 16.33 8.98 4.84
N LEU A 93 15.51 9.68 4.06
CA LEU A 93 15.99 10.65 3.05
C LEU A 93 16.74 11.83 3.71
N GLU A 94 16.21 12.36 4.81
CA GLU A 94 16.84 13.43 5.57
C GLU A 94 18.22 13.02 6.12
N HIS A 95 18.35 11.79 6.66
CA HIS A 95 19.62 11.25 7.14
C HIS A 95 20.70 11.29 6.05
N TYR A 96 20.33 11.08 4.80
CA TYR A 96 21.21 11.16 3.64
C TYR A 96 21.30 12.56 3.00
N GLY A 97 20.73 13.59 3.65
CA GLY A 97 20.81 14.99 3.21
C GLY A 97 19.77 15.40 2.14
N VAL A 98 18.82 14.53 1.80
CA VAL A 98 17.74 14.83 0.84
C VAL A 98 16.54 15.39 1.58
N THR A 99 16.41 16.72 1.62
CA THR A 99 15.38 17.42 2.43
C THR A 99 14.38 18.23 1.61
N LYS A 100 14.70 18.52 0.34
CA LYS A 100 13.88 19.40 -0.51
C LYS A 100 12.77 18.61 -1.21
N ASN A 101 11.60 19.23 -1.33
CA ASN A 101 10.48 18.70 -2.10
C ASN A 101 10.02 17.27 -1.71
N ILE A 102 10.20 16.92 -0.43
CA ILE A 102 9.72 15.66 0.16
C ILE A 102 8.38 15.93 0.85
N HIS A 103 7.37 15.10 0.56
CA HIS A 103 6.01 15.26 1.06
C HIS A 103 5.49 13.95 1.65
N ILE A 104 5.06 13.95 2.91
CA ILE A 104 4.45 12.78 3.54
C ILE A 104 2.98 12.73 3.13
N THR A 105 2.60 11.68 2.40
CA THR A 105 1.24 11.52 1.87
C THR A 105 0.67 10.12 2.08
N GLY A 106 1.50 9.16 2.46
CA GLY A 106 1.10 7.76 2.51
C GLY A 106 0.92 7.14 1.12
N CYS A 107 0.02 6.17 1.02
CA CYS A 107 -0.32 5.50 -0.23
C CYS A 107 -1.53 6.19 -0.89
N GLN A 108 -1.39 6.58 -2.14
CA GLN A 108 -2.44 7.24 -2.93
C GLN A 108 -3.70 6.39 -3.12
N SER A 109 -3.61 5.07 -3.01
CA SER A 109 -4.77 4.18 -3.15
C SER A 109 -5.84 4.39 -2.07
N LEU A 110 -5.50 5.02 -0.94
CA LEU A 110 -6.48 5.38 0.09
C LEU A 110 -7.52 6.42 -0.37
N PHE A 111 -7.22 7.16 -1.42
CA PHE A 111 -8.08 8.24 -1.92
C PHE A 111 -9.01 7.82 -3.08
N LEU A 112 -8.99 6.54 -3.48
CA LEU A 112 -9.85 6.04 -4.56
C LEU A 112 -11.34 6.00 -4.20
N ASN A 113 -11.69 5.89 -2.91
CA ASN A 113 -13.06 6.12 -2.45
C ASN A 113 -13.21 7.57 -1.98
N GLY A 114 -14.02 8.36 -2.69
CA GLY A 114 -14.24 9.79 -2.40
C GLY A 114 -15.15 10.08 -1.19
N HIS A 115 -15.65 9.06 -0.49
CA HIS A 115 -16.57 9.27 0.64
C HIS A 115 -15.87 9.94 1.83
N THR A 116 -16.33 11.12 2.26
CA THR A 116 -15.65 11.93 3.28
C THR A 116 -15.74 11.37 4.70
N LYS A 117 -16.73 10.51 4.98
CA LYS A 117 -16.99 9.87 6.29
C LYS A 117 -16.74 8.36 6.27
N LEU A 118 -15.72 7.94 5.56
CA LEU A 118 -15.39 6.55 5.36
C LEU A 118 -15.03 5.84 6.68
N GLY A 119 -14.28 6.53 7.55
CA GLY A 119 -13.93 6.04 8.88
C GLY A 119 -15.15 5.88 9.80
N GLU A 120 -16.09 6.82 9.76
CA GLU A 120 -17.34 6.71 10.54
C GLU A 120 -18.20 5.53 10.06
N ILE A 121 -18.26 5.28 8.73
CA ILE A 121 -18.99 4.14 8.17
C ILE A 121 -18.38 2.80 8.63
N ILE A 122 -17.07 2.67 8.50
CA ILE A 122 -16.35 1.46 8.93
C ILE A 122 -16.50 1.25 10.44
N GLN A 123 -16.40 2.34 11.22
CA GLN A 123 -16.57 2.29 12.69
C GLN A 123 -17.95 1.76 13.12
N LYS A 124 -19.02 2.14 12.42
CA LYS A 124 -20.36 1.60 12.68
C LYS A 124 -20.45 0.10 12.42
N LYS A 125 -19.76 -0.38 11.38
CA LYS A 125 -19.69 -1.82 11.08
C LYS A 125 -18.85 -2.58 12.11
N ILE A 126 -17.82 -1.98 12.69
CA ILE A 126 -17.03 -2.59 13.79
C ILE A 126 -17.88 -2.78 15.04
N GLN A 127 -18.79 -1.87 15.35
CA GLN A 127 -19.71 -1.99 16.50
C GLN A 127 -20.65 -3.19 16.37
N ASN A 128 -20.95 -3.60 15.15
CA ASN A 128 -21.74 -4.78 14.80
C ASN A 128 -20.93 -5.64 13.84
N LEU A 129 -19.78 -6.13 14.30
CA LEU A 129 -18.81 -6.81 13.44
C LEU A 129 -19.46 -8.04 12.77
N PRO A 130 -19.33 -8.16 11.42
CA PRO A 130 -19.78 -9.35 10.71
C PRO A 130 -19.14 -10.64 11.25
N SER A 131 -19.78 -11.77 11.03
CA SER A 131 -19.26 -13.08 11.47
C SER A 131 -18.23 -13.67 10.50
N GLU A 132 -18.25 -13.24 9.24
CA GLU A 132 -17.51 -13.86 8.14
C GLU A 132 -16.18 -13.14 7.89
N LEU A 133 -15.08 -13.90 7.98
CA LEU A 133 -13.72 -13.40 7.71
C LEU A 133 -13.36 -13.53 6.23
N ILE A 134 -12.71 -12.51 5.71
CA ILE A 134 -11.94 -12.56 4.47
C ILE A 134 -10.45 -12.38 4.75
N TYR A 135 -9.64 -13.18 4.11
CA TYR A 135 -8.19 -13.09 4.12
C TYR A 135 -7.63 -12.77 2.74
N PHE A 136 -6.75 -11.78 2.64
CA PHE A 136 -5.97 -11.54 1.43
C PHE A 136 -4.65 -12.28 1.56
N SER A 137 -4.38 -13.19 0.65
CA SER A 137 -3.14 -13.96 0.67
C SER A 137 -1.90 -13.09 0.46
N GLN A 138 -0.81 -13.52 1.05
CA GLN A 138 0.50 -12.87 1.01
C GLN A 138 1.52 -13.79 0.33
N PHE A 139 2.71 -13.28 -0.01
CA PHE A 139 3.81 -14.11 -0.45
C PHE A 139 4.20 -15.10 0.66
N LEU A 140 4.11 -16.39 0.34
CA LEU A 140 4.38 -17.48 1.29
C LEU A 140 5.89 -17.78 1.43
N SER A 141 6.73 -17.01 0.74
CA SER A 141 8.20 -17.07 0.90
C SER A 141 8.71 -16.46 2.20
N GLU A 142 7.84 -15.77 2.96
CA GLU A 142 8.16 -15.20 4.26
C GLU A 142 7.76 -16.17 5.38
N PRO A 143 8.70 -16.90 6.00
CA PRO A 143 8.40 -17.94 6.99
C PRO A 143 7.55 -17.43 8.17
N ASN A 144 7.74 -16.17 8.56
CA ASN A 144 7.02 -15.54 9.66
C ASN A 144 5.50 -15.40 9.40
N LEU A 145 5.07 -15.49 8.14
CA LEU A 145 3.67 -15.38 7.74
C LEU A 145 3.00 -16.73 7.49
N ASN A 146 3.74 -17.84 7.53
CA ASN A 146 3.16 -19.17 7.29
C ASN A 146 2.10 -19.55 8.35
N GLU A 147 2.38 -19.25 9.62
CA GLU A 147 1.43 -19.51 10.71
C GLU A 147 0.17 -18.64 10.57
N VAL A 148 0.36 -17.38 10.23
CA VAL A 148 -0.75 -16.45 9.93
C VAL A 148 -1.58 -16.96 8.76
N PHE A 149 -0.92 -17.39 7.68
CA PHE A 149 -1.61 -17.99 6.53
C PHE A 149 -2.42 -19.22 6.93
N ASN A 150 -1.80 -20.16 7.63
CA ASN A 150 -2.44 -21.42 8.06
C ASN A 150 -3.72 -21.13 8.85
N LYS A 151 -3.64 -20.21 9.84
CA LYS A 151 -4.78 -19.83 10.65
C LYS A 151 -5.85 -19.10 9.85
N LEU A 152 -5.48 -18.00 9.19
CA LEU A 152 -6.47 -17.14 8.53
C LEU A 152 -7.11 -17.81 7.32
N SER A 153 -6.38 -18.63 6.55
CA SER A 153 -6.98 -19.36 5.42
C SER A 153 -7.96 -20.42 5.89
N ALA A 154 -7.72 -21.07 7.05
CA ALA A 154 -8.64 -22.03 7.63
C ALA A 154 -9.94 -21.36 8.13
N GLU A 155 -9.83 -20.21 8.83
CA GLU A 155 -10.95 -19.48 9.41
C GLU A 155 -11.77 -18.69 8.37
N SER A 156 -11.20 -18.36 7.21
CA SER A 156 -11.81 -17.48 6.23
C SER A 156 -12.90 -18.18 5.41
N LYS A 157 -13.96 -17.43 5.10
CA LYS A 157 -14.93 -17.80 4.06
C LYS A 157 -14.33 -17.72 2.66
N TYR A 158 -13.55 -16.67 2.40
CA TYR A 158 -12.83 -16.50 1.15
C TYR A 158 -11.37 -16.12 1.38
N VAL A 159 -10.51 -16.66 0.52
CA VAL A 159 -9.09 -16.26 0.39
C VAL A 159 -8.94 -15.49 -0.91
N LEU A 160 -8.64 -14.20 -0.83
CA LEU A 160 -8.46 -13.38 -2.02
C LEU A 160 -7.01 -13.46 -2.49
N VAL A 161 -6.84 -13.83 -3.75
CA VAL A 161 -5.56 -14.12 -4.39
C VAL A 161 -5.33 -13.13 -5.53
N ASN A 162 -4.19 -12.44 -5.52
CA ASN A 162 -3.78 -11.61 -6.66
C ASN A 162 -2.95 -12.43 -7.65
N GLY A 163 -2.96 -12.01 -8.91
CA GLY A 163 -2.28 -12.74 -9.98
C GLY A 163 -0.76 -12.96 -9.82
N CYS A 164 -0.11 -12.18 -8.92
CA CYS A 164 1.32 -12.29 -8.58
C CYS A 164 1.58 -13.05 -7.26
N ASP A 165 0.57 -13.56 -6.57
CA ASP A 165 0.76 -14.26 -5.30
C ASP A 165 1.40 -15.64 -5.47
N SER A 166 2.15 -16.06 -4.45
CA SER A 166 2.74 -17.41 -4.39
C SER A 166 1.67 -18.49 -4.48
N LEU A 167 0.54 -18.30 -3.78
CA LEU A 167 -0.60 -19.21 -3.86
C LEU A 167 -1.13 -19.33 -5.30
N MET A 168 -1.16 -18.23 -6.06
CA MET A 168 -1.56 -18.27 -7.46
C MET A 168 -0.59 -19.09 -8.32
N ALA A 169 0.72 -18.95 -8.07
CA ALA A 169 1.72 -19.74 -8.75
C ALA A 169 1.57 -21.24 -8.43
N ASP A 170 1.29 -21.58 -7.17
CA ASP A 170 1.08 -22.95 -6.73
C ASP A 170 -0.20 -23.56 -7.30
N ILE A 171 -1.30 -22.80 -7.36
CA ILE A 171 -2.54 -23.20 -8.02
C ILE A 171 -2.27 -23.54 -9.50
N LYS A 172 -1.60 -22.64 -10.24
CA LYS A 172 -1.27 -22.84 -11.67
C LYS A 172 -0.36 -24.03 -11.92
N GLN A 173 0.56 -24.31 -11.00
CA GLN A 173 1.53 -25.42 -11.12
C GLN A 173 1.03 -26.72 -10.50
N ASN A 174 -0.19 -26.74 -9.95
CA ASN A 174 -0.75 -27.86 -9.20
C ASN A 174 0.18 -28.35 -8.05
N LYS A 175 0.81 -27.41 -7.36
CA LYS A 175 1.77 -27.66 -6.28
C LYS A 175 1.19 -27.40 -4.88
N ILE A 176 -0.13 -27.27 -4.77
CA ILE A 176 -0.80 -27.04 -3.50
C ILE A 176 -0.42 -28.13 -2.50
N GLY A 177 -0.03 -27.71 -1.29
CA GLY A 177 0.44 -28.60 -0.23
C GLY A 177 1.92 -28.93 -0.26
N LYS A 178 2.70 -28.42 -1.24
CA LYS A 178 4.14 -28.72 -1.36
C LYS A 178 5.07 -27.69 -0.72
N LEU A 179 4.57 -26.53 -0.32
CA LEU A 179 5.39 -25.53 0.35
C LEU A 179 5.64 -25.91 1.82
N LYS A 180 6.92 -25.97 2.19
CA LYS A 180 7.34 -26.32 3.56
C LYS A 180 6.84 -25.26 4.55
N GLY A 181 6.16 -25.71 5.60
CA GLY A 181 5.62 -24.84 6.65
C GLY A 181 4.27 -24.21 6.34
N VAL A 182 3.70 -24.50 5.17
CA VAL A 182 2.36 -24.03 4.78
C VAL A 182 1.39 -25.19 4.75
N ASN A 183 0.34 -25.10 5.55
CA ASN A 183 -0.75 -26.06 5.57
C ASN A 183 -1.95 -25.48 4.80
N TYR A 184 -2.10 -25.88 3.56
CA TYR A 184 -3.28 -25.49 2.78
C TYR A 184 -4.52 -26.23 3.35
N PRO A 185 -5.60 -25.52 3.68
CA PRO A 185 -6.88 -26.17 3.96
C PRO A 185 -7.32 -27.02 2.77
N GLU A 186 -8.01 -28.15 3.04
CA GLU A 186 -8.52 -29.05 1.98
C GLU A 186 -9.42 -28.31 0.99
N ASP A 187 -10.17 -27.31 1.47
CA ASP A 187 -11.10 -26.49 0.69
C ASP A 187 -10.48 -25.20 0.11
N ILE A 188 -9.14 -25.05 0.16
CA ILE A 188 -8.48 -23.78 -0.28
C ILE A 188 -8.86 -23.38 -1.71
N LEU A 189 -9.03 -24.34 -2.62
CA LEU A 189 -9.38 -24.03 -4.00
C LEU A 189 -10.80 -23.46 -4.13
N SER A 190 -11.76 -23.99 -3.39
CA SER A 190 -13.14 -23.50 -3.41
C SER A 190 -13.29 -22.14 -2.73
N LYS A 191 -12.49 -21.85 -1.73
CA LYS A 191 -12.41 -20.55 -1.02
C LYS A 191 -11.67 -19.49 -1.81
N SER A 192 -10.75 -19.89 -2.70
CA SER A 192 -9.90 -18.94 -3.42
C SER A 192 -10.67 -18.16 -4.47
N LYS A 193 -10.57 -16.83 -4.43
CA LYS A 193 -11.08 -15.91 -5.45
C LYS A 193 -9.91 -15.13 -6.04
N ILE A 194 -9.72 -15.28 -7.34
CA ILE A 194 -8.60 -14.71 -8.08
C ILE A 194 -9.08 -13.45 -8.79
N PHE A 195 -8.37 -12.36 -8.59
CA PHE A 195 -8.66 -11.09 -9.22
C PHE A 195 -7.42 -10.55 -9.94
N VAL A 196 -7.62 -9.95 -11.09
CA VAL A 196 -6.58 -9.24 -11.85
C VAL A 196 -6.75 -7.73 -11.75
N SER A 197 -7.93 -7.26 -11.33
CA SER A 197 -8.30 -5.86 -11.20
C SER A 197 -8.66 -5.51 -9.76
N PRO A 198 -8.06 -4.46 -9.15
CA PRO A 198 -8.48 -3.94 -7.86
C PRO A 198 -9.95 -3.51 -7.82
N GLN A 199 -10.49 -3.05 -8.95
CA GLN A 199 -11.90 -2.65 -9.04
C GLN A 199 -12.84 -3.84 -8.93
N GLU A 200 -12.54 -4.95 -9.62
CA GLU A 200 -13.33 -6.19 -9.50
C GLU A 200 -13.29 -6.73 -8.07
N GLN A 201 -12.11 -6.69 -7.44
CA GLN A 201 -11.93 -7.10 -6.06
C GLN A 201 -12.76 -6.25 -5.10
N CYS A 202 -12.75 -4.92 -5.26
CA CYS A 202 -13.57 -4.01 -4.49
C CYS A 202 -15.08 -4.26 -4.70
N ASN A 203 -15.51 -4.48 -5.94
CA ASN A 203 -16.90 -4.79 -6.27
C ASN A 203 -17.34 -6.11 -5.61
N PHE A 204 -16.52 -7.15 -5.71
CA PHE A 204 -16.78 -8.42 -5.02
C PHE A 204 -17.00 -8.22 -3.51
N LEU A 205 -16.11 -7.48 -2.86
CA LEU A 205 -16.21 -7.19 -1.43
C LEU A 205 -17.50 -6.43 -1.06
N LYS A 206 -17.99 -5.55 -1.94
CA LYS A 206 -19.21 -4.77 -1.69
C LYS A 206 -20.50 -5.56 -1.91
N THR A 207 -20.47 -6.59 -2.75
CA THR A 207 -21.70 -7.26 -3.22
C THR A 207 -21.87 -8.70 -2.74
N SER A 208 -20.82 -9.31 -2.19
CA SER A 208 -20.84 -10.76 -1.88
C SER A 208 -21.22 -11.09 -0.43
N GLY A 209 -21.50 -10.09 0.38
CA GLY A 209 -21.94 -10.25 1.78
C GLY A 209 -21.31 -9.26 2.73
N ASP A 210 -21.58 -9.46 4.02
CA ASP A 210 -20.98 -8.66 5.09
C ASP A 210 -19.77 -9.40 5.66
N PHE A 211 -18.63 -8.72 5.63
CA PHE A 211 -17.35 -9.31 5.99
C PHE A 211 -16.54 -8.38 6.90
N TYR A 212 -15.60 -8.97 7.63
CA TYR A 212 -14.45 -8.27 8.19
C TYR A 212 -13.15 -8.86 7.61
N VAL A 213 -12.07 -8.10 7.66
CA VAL A 213 -10.80 -8.43 7.01
C VAL A 213 -9.66 -8.37 8.02
N VAL A 214 -8.81 -9.40 8.02
CA VAL A 214 -7.53 -9.41 8.73
C VAL A 214 -6.47 -9.86 7.74
N THR A 215 -5.44 -9.04 7.50
CA THR A 215 -4.45 -9.35 6.45
C THR A 215 -3.10 -8.65 6.68
N PRO A 216 -1.96 -9.31 6.35
CA PRO A 216 -0.64 -8.65 6.28
C PRO A 216 -0.46 -7.82 4.99
N ARG A 217 -1.37 -7.95 4.03
CA ARG A 217 -1.25 -7.30 2.72
C ARG A 217 -1.80 -5.88 2.76
N ILE A 218 -0.93 -4.89 2.77
CA ILE A 218 -1.35 -3.47 2.88
C ILE A 218 -2.30 -3.03 1.75
N HIS A 219 -2.13 -3.49 0.51
CA HIS A 219 -3.08 -3.18 -0.56
C HIS A 219 -4.43 -3.90 -0.37
N GLY A 220 -4.44 -5.08 0.27
CA GLY A 220 -5.69 -5.72 0.71
C GLY A 220 -6.43 -4.88 1.74
N VAL A 221 -5.69 -4.25 2.67
CA VAL A 221 -6.25 -3.28 3.62
C VAL A 221 -6.86 -2.09 2.89
N MET A 222 -6.14 -1.49 1.94
CA MET A 222 -6.63 -0.33 1.18
C MET A 222 -7.91 -0.65 0.40
N ILE A 223 -7.96 -1.82 -0.26
CA ILE A 223 -9.16 -2.28 -0.99
C ILE A 223 -10.32 -2.52 -0.03
N SER A 224 -10.07 -3.08 1.15
CA SER A 224 -11.10 -3.28 2.18
C SER A 224 -11.68 -1.96 2.65
N ILE A 225 -10.83 -0.96 2.91
CA ILE A 225 -11.28 0.40 3.26
C ILE A 225 -12.10 1.02 2.11
N MET A 226 -11.66 0.88 0.85
CA MET A 226 -12.43 1.31 -0.32
C MET A 226 -13.79 0.63 -0.43
N ALA A 227 -13.89 -0.61 0.01
CA ALA A 227 -15.14 -1.36 0.09
C ALA A 227 -15.94 -1.10 1.36
N GLU A 228 -15.48 -0.20 2.24
CA GLU A 228 -16.14 0.18 3.49
C GLU A 228 -16.26 -0.98 4.48
N LEU A 229 -15.27 -1.89 4.50
CA LEU A 229 -15.25 -3.04 5.38
C LEU A 229 -14.39 -2.81 6.63
N PRO A 230 -14.78 -3.37 7.79
CA PRO A 230 -13.90 -3.50 8.93
C PRO A 230 -12.61 -4.21 8.57
N VAL A 231 -11.46 -3.62 8.87
CA VAL A 231 -10.16 -4.22 8.55
C VAL A 231 -9.12 -3.94 9.62
N VAL A 232 -8.30 -4.96 9.91
CA VAL A 232 -7.07 -4.85 10.72
C VAL A 232 -5.90 -5.34 9.90
N CYS A 233 -4.84 -4.53 9.86
CA CYS A 233 -3.60 -4.87 9.20
C CYS A 233 -2.68 -5.67 10.11
N ILE A 234 -2.01 -6.70 9.60
CA ILE A 234 -0.96 -7.44 10.33
C ILE A 234 0.39 -6.84 9.91
N VAL A 235 1.04 -6.19 10.86
CA VAL A 235 2.35 -5.58 10.61
C VAL A 235 3.44 -6.64 10.74
N HIS A 236 4.26 -6.76 9.69
CA HIS A 236 5.37 -7.71 9.60
C HIS A 236 6.70 -7.05 9.19
N ASP A 237 6.65 -5.83 8.64
CA ASP A 237 7.82 -5.03 8.30
C ASP A 237 7.60 -3.53 8.56
N SER A 238 8.67 -2.73 8.43
CA SER A 238 8.66 -1.28 8.65
C SER A 238 7.74 -0.53 7.69
N ARG A 239 7.62 -0.99 6.44
CA ARG A 239 6.82 -0.34 5.39
C ARG A 239 5.32 -0.44 5.66
N VAL A 240 4.87 -1.64 6.05
CA VAL A 240 3.46 -1.87 6.40
C VAL A 240 3.09 -1.08 7.64
N ARG A 241 3.99 -1.05 8.65
CA ARG A 241 3.81 -0.27 9.87
C ARG A 241 3.70 1.22 9.58
N GLU A 242 4.65 1.77 8.81
CA GLU A 242 4.68 3.18 8.43
C GLU A 242 3.38 3.62 7.75
N LEU A 243 2.86 2.81 6.81
CA LEU A 243 1.60 3.12 6.14
C LEU A 243 0.41 3.07 7.09
N CYS A 244 0.36 2.11 8.02
CA CYS A 244 -0.71 2.05 9.02
C CYS A 244 -0.68 3.29 9.92
N GLU A 245 0.49 3.69 10.41
CA GLU A 245 0.67 4.85 11.26
C GLU A 245 0.32 6.16 10.53
N THR A 246 0.84 6.33 9.30
CA THR A 246 0.57 7.52 8.47
C THR A 246 -0.91 7.68 8.15
N HIS A 247 -1.60 6.59 7.86
CA HIS A 247 -3.02 6.61 7.50
C HIS A 247 -3.96 6.43 8.70
N LYS A 248 -3.44 6.22 9.91
CA LYS A 248 -4.21 5.86 11.11
C LYS A 248 -5.07 4.61 10.90
N ILE A 249 -4.51 3.62 10.23
CA ILE A 249 -5.16 2.31 10.02
C ILE A 249 -4.87 1.41 11.23
N PRO A 250 -5.90 0.73 11.78
CA PRO A 250 -5.70 -0.24 12.85
C PRO A 250 -4.77 -1.37 12.44
N TYR A 251 -3.83 -1.72 13.30
CA TYR A 251 -2.93 -2.83 13.06
C TYR A 251 -2.60 -3.64 14.31
N CYS A 252 -2.15 -4.86 14.11
CA CYS A 252 -1.66 -5.76 15.14
C CYS A 252 -0.37 -6.45 14.69
N ASN A 253 0.31 -7.11 15.58
CA ASN A 253 1.46 -7.95 15.28
C ASN A 253 1.06 -9.40 14.98
N ILE A 254 1.98 -10.19 14.43
CA ILE A 254 1.80 -11.60 14.10
C ILE A 254 1.36 -12.42 15.32
N LYS A 255 2.02 -12.20 16.48
CA LYS A 255 1.70 -12.94 17.72
C LYS A 255 0.26 -12.73 18.17
N SER A 256 -0.25 -11.51 18.04
CA SER A 256 -1.64 -11.21 18.39
C SER A 256 -2.63 -12.01 17.54
N VAL A 257 -2.34 -12.16 16.25
CA VAL A 257 -3.19 -12.94 15.34
C VAL A 257 -3.12 -14.42 15.68
N CYS A 258 -1.93 -14.98 15.88
CA CYS A 258 -1.77 -16.41 16.16
C CYS A 258 -2.40 -16.83 17.49
N ASN A 259 -2.35 -15.96 18.51
CA ASN A 259 -2.75 -16.29 19.88
C ASN A 259 -4.17 -15.86 20.27
N SER A 260 -4.91 -15.16 19.40
CA SER A 260 -6.23 -14.62 19.74
C SER A 260 -7.27 -14.96 18.67
N PRO A 261 -8.55 -15.04 19.02
CA PRO A 261 -9.63 -15.09 18.03
C PRO A 261 -9.59 -13.85 17.13
N THR A 262 -9.78 -14.02 15.81
CA THR A 262 -9.63 -12.91 14.86
C THR A 262 -10.57 -11.74 15.11
N HIS A 263 -11.81 -12.01 15.54
CA HIS A 263 -12.78 -10.97 15.88
C HIS A 263 -12.34 -10.09 17.07
N SER A 264 -11.54 -10.63 18.02
CA SER A 264 -11.06 -9.87 19.17
C SER A 264 -10.00 -8.84 18.84
N LEU A 265 -9.46 -8.87 17.63
CA LEU A 265 -8.52 -7.85 17.12
C LEU A 265 -9.21 -6.50 16.82
N PHE A 266 -10.55 -6.51 16.77
CA PHE A 266 -11.33 -5.31 16.54
C PHE A 266 -11.80 -4.71 17.87
N ASN A 267 -11.56 -3.43 18.06
CA ASN A 267 -12.08 -2.70 19.21
C ASN A 267 -12.92 -1.49 18.76
N ALA A 268 -13.75 -0.99 19.66
CA ALA A 268 -14.77 0.00 19.34
C ALA A 268 -14.24 1.38 18.91
N LYS A 269 -12.93 1.64 18.93
CA LYS A 269 -12.35 2.96 18.65
C LYS A 269 -11.21 2.92 17.62
N GLN A 270 -11.27 2.02 16.64
CA GLN A 270 -10.18 1.82 15.68
C GLN A 270 -10.25 2.76 14.47
N PHE A 271 -11.45 3.08 14.03
CA PHE A 271 -11.71 4.03 12.94
C PHE A 271 -12.53 5.22 13.47
N GLY A 272 -13.10 6.03 12.61
CA GLY A 272 -13.99 7.14 12.98
C GLY A 272 -13.49 8.48 12.47
N SER A 273 -13.89 9.56 13.14
CA SER A 273 -13.59 10.92 12.71
C SER A 273 -12.10 11.25 12.59
N ASP A 274 -11.26 10.68 13.44
CA ASP A 274 -9.81 10.92 13.42
C ASP A 274 -9.16 10.36 12.15
N PHE A 275 -9.62 9.19 11.69
CA PHE A 275 -9.22 8.63 10.41
C PHE A 275 -9.64 9.53 9.24
N ASP A 276 -10.91 10.01 9.25
CA ASP A 276 -11.44 10.87 8.20
C ASP A 276 -10.73 12.22 8.14
N GLN A 277 -10.46 12.84 9.29
CA GLN A 277 -9.70 14.09 9.39
C GLN A 277 -8.27 13.93 8.89
N ASN A 278 -7.60 12.84 9.28
CA ASN A 278 -6.24 12.54 8.82
C ASN A 278 -6.20 12.30 7.31
N ARG A 279 -7.17 11.57 6.77
CA ARG A 279 -7.32 11.33 5.34
C ARG A 279 -7.50 12.64 4.58
N LYS A 280 -8.34 13.56 5.09
CA LYS A 280 -8.51 14.90 4.52
C LYS A 280 -7.22 15.71 4.56
N LYS A 281 -6.48 15.67 5.68
CA LYS A 281 -5.16 16.33 5.81
C LYS A 281 -4.19 15.85 4.72
N LEU A 282 -4.04 14.53 4.55
CA LEU A 282 -3.15 13.95 3.56
C LEU A 282 -3.60 14.26 2.12
N ALA A 283 -4.91 14.25 1.85
CA ALA A 283 -5.46 14.65 0.56
C ALA A 283 -5.10 16.10 0.20
N ASN A 284 -5.15 17.01 1.18
CA ASN A 284 -4.79 18.42 0.99
C ASN A 284 -3.29 18.57 0.61
N VAL A 285 -2.40 17.73 1.15
CA VAL A 285 -0.99 17.74 0.75
C VAL A 285 -0.85 17.42 -0.75
N TYR A 286 -1.59 16.43 -1.27
CA TYR A 286 -1.63 16.16 -2.71
C TYR A 286 -2.21 17.34 -3.50
N PHE A 287 -3.30 17.92 -3.02
CA PHE A 287 -3.95 19.05 -3.68
C PHE A 287 -2.99 20.25 -3.82
N ASP A 288 -2.30 20.60 -2.75
CA ASP A 288 -1.32 21.69 -2.75
C ASP A 288 -0.11 21.36 -3.63
N LEU A 289 0.34 20.10 -3.62
CA LEU A 289 1.42 19.64 -4.48
C LEU A 289 1.06 19.78 -5.97
N PHE A 290 -0.10 19.32 -6.38
CA PHE A 290 -0.56 19.46 -7.76
C PHE A 290 -0.67 20.91 -8.21
N LYS A 291 -1.18 21.79 -7.33
CA LYS A 291 -1.21 23.24 -7.59
C LYS A 291 0.18 23.82 -7.81
N LYS A 292 1.17 23.43 -6.98
CA LYS A 292 2.56 23.90 -7.12
C LYS A 292 3.16 23.53 -8.45
N VAL A 293 2.80 22.39 -9.04
CA VAL A 293 3.28 21.96 -10.36
C VAL A 293 2.33 22.39 -11.50
N GLY A 294 1.42 23.33 -11.25
CA GLY A 294 0.57 23.93 -12.28
C GLY A 294 -0.59 23.05 -12.75
N VAL A 295 -0.97 22.03 -11.96
CA VAL A 295 -2.10 21.15 -12.28
C VAL A 295 -3.21 21.33 -11.24
N THR A 296 -4.43 21.57 -11.71
CA THR A 296 -5.61 21.64 -10.84
C THR A 296 -6.26 20.26 -10.77
N PRO A 297 -6.22 19.57 -9.62
CA PRO A 297 -6.87 18.29 -9.48
C PRO A 297 -8.41 18.47 -9.50
N SER A 298 -9.11 17.43 -9.96
CA SER A 298 -10.57 17.43 -9.91
C SER A 298 -11.05 17.44 -8.45
N ALA A 299 -12.04 18.26 -8.13
CA ALA A 299 -12.67 18.29 -6.82
C ALA A 299 -13.25 16.91 -6.39
N LYS A 300 -13.57 16.04 -7.37
CA LYS A 300 -14.06 14.67 -7.10
C LYS A 300 -12.99 13.75 -6.50
N LEU A 301 -11.70 14.10 -6.56
CA LEU A 301 -10.62 13.27 -6.00
C LEU A 301 -10.53 13.37 -4.47
N PHE A 302 -11.08 14.43 -3.87
CA PHE A 302 -10.87 14.73 -2.46
C PHE A 302 -12.19 14.96 -1.67
N GLY A 303 -13.32 14.63 -2.26
CA GLY A 303 -14.65 14.67 -1.62
C GLY A 303 -15.28 16.04 -1.66
#